data_cbcbdfb9cff58d91c69609300e3725cd
#
_entry.id   cbcbdfb9cff58d91c69609300e3725cd
#
_cell.length_a   1.000
_cell.length_b   1.000
_cell.length_c   1.000
_cell.angle_alpha   90.00
_cell.angle_beta   90.00
_cell.angle_gamma   90.00
#
_symmetry.space_group_name_H-M   'P 1'
#
loop_
_entity.id
_entity.type
_entity.pdbx_description
1 polymer ?
#
loop_
_entity_poly.entity_id
_entity_poly.type
_entity_poly.pdbx_seq_one_letter_code
_entity_poly.pdbx_strand_id
1 'polypeptide(L)'
;MMHKQILVPDRVRRPPREGWSWIDRRFLREHAPRLSHEAIVLYFFLAAVSDKDGLSFYGDASIAMRLRMEETAVVVARDELVAADLVAYRAPLAQVLSLPAARLQRRGGGLATFGEILRNLTDPSSPSPRKSS
;
A
#
# COMPACT_ATOMS: atom_id res chain seq x y z
N MET A 1 -4.41 -26.81 -21.06
CA MET A 1 -4.80 -26.19 -19.81
C MET A 1 -4.34 -27.02 -18.62
N MET A 2 -3.79 -26.38 -17.63
CA MET A 2 -3.24 -27.07 -16.50
C MET A 2 -4.27 -27.20 -15.40
N HIS A 3 -4.35 -28.38 -14.81
CA HIS A 3 -5.22 -28.58 -13.67
C HIS A 3 -4.51 -28.24 -12.39
N LYS A 4 -5.19 -27.55 -11.51
CA LYS A 4 -4.66 -27.27 -10.20
C LYS A 4 -5.02 -28.41 -9.27
N GLN A 5 -4.03 -28.94 -8.63
CA GLN A 5 -4.20 -30.05 -7.75
C GLN A 5 -3.40 -29.78 -6.50
N ILE A 6 -3.97 -30.05 -5.35
CA ILE A 6 -3.27 -29.84 -4.09
C ILE A 6 -2.11 -30.80 -4.01
N LEU A 7 -0.91 -30.26 -3.85
CA LEU A 7 0.30 -31.07 -3.82
C LEU A 7 0.53 -31.72 -2.48
N VAL A 8 0.24 -31.01 -1.40
CA VAL A 8 0.47 -31.52 -0.06
C VAL A 8 -0.80 -31.28 0.75
N PRO A 9 -1.71 -32.25 0.78
CA PRO A 9 -3.01 -32.04 1.43
C PRO A 9 -2.94 -31.67 2.91
N ASP A 10 -1.92 -32.15 3.62
CA ASP A 10 -1.77 -31.87 5.04
C ASP A 10 -1.31 -30.45 5.33
N ARG A 11 -0.88 -29.72 4.32
CA ARG A 11 -0.29 -28.40 4.49
C ARG A 11 -1.09 -27.31 3.80
N VAL A 12 -2.37 -27.51 3.61
CA VAL A 12 -3.20 -26.45 3.02
C VAL A 12 -3.26 -25.27 3.97
N ARG A 13 -2.97 -24.08 3.46
CA ARG A 13 -2.99 -22.86 4.25
C ARG A 13 -4.38 -22.52 4.72
N ARG A 14 -4.47 -22.09 5.97
CA ARG A 14 -5.70 -21.55 6.51
C ARG A 14 -5.34 -20.35 7.35
N PRO A 15 -6.23 -19.36 7.48
CA PRO A 15 -5.93 -18.22 8.33
C PRO A 15 -5.62 -18.70 9.75
N PRO A 16 -4.47 -18.30 10.30
CA PRO A 16 -4.08 -18.79 11.63
C PRO A 16 -4.88 -18.07 12.71
N ARG A 17 -4.99 -18.73 13.86
CA ARG A 17 -5.71 -18.17 14.99
C ARG A 17 -5.04 -16.91 15.53
N GLU A 18 -3.72 -16.87 15.45
CA GLU A 18 -2.96 -15.75 16.01
C GLU A 18 -3.04 -14.49 15.17
N GLY A 19 -3.76 -14.57 14.08
CA GLY A 19 -3.93 -13.41 13.25
C GLY A 19 -3.24 -13.54 11.91
N TRP A 20 -3.65 -12.70 10.99
CA TRP A 20 -3.12 -12.69 9.64
C TRP A 20 -3.46 -11.38 9.01
N SER A 21 -2.77 -11.06 7.94
CA SER A 21 -3.02 -9.84 7.20
C SER A 21 -3.22 -10.20 5.74
N TRP A 22 -3.76 -9.26 5.00
CA TRP A 22 -4.07 -9.50 3.61
C TRP A 22 -3.39 -8.43 2.74
N ILE A 23 -3.21 -8.77 1.49
CA ILE A 23 -2.70 -7.82 0.49
C ILE A 23 -3.61 -7.92 -0.70
N ASP A 24 -4.09 -6.76 -1.15
CA ASP A 24 -4.95 -6.67 -2.31
C ASP A 24 -4.15 -7.15 -3.53
N ARG A 25 -4.73 -8.07 -4.30
CA ARG A 25 -4.02 -8.63 -5.45
C ARG A 25 -3.67 -7.58 -6.50
N ARG A 26 -4.40 -6.47 -6.53
CA ARG A 26 -4.07 -5.41 -7.46
C ARG A 26 -2.70 -4.82 -7.19
N PHE A 27 -2.23 -4.93 -5.96
CA PHE A 27 -0.90 -4.44 -5.67
C PHE A 27 0.14 -5.09 -6.58
N LEU A 28 0.08 -6.41 -6.72
CA LEU A 28 1.04 -7.10 -7.57
C LEU A 28 0.90 -6.73 -9.04
N ARG A 29 -0.34 -6.59 -9.52
CA ARG A 29 -0.56 -6.31 -10.92
C ARG A 29 -0.27 -4.89 -11.29
N GLU A 30 -0.65 -3.96 -10.46
CA GLU A 30 -0.72 -2.56 -10.85
C GLU A 30 0.34 -1.69 -10.21
N HIS A 31 0.92 -2.11 -9.11
CA HIS A 31 1.84 -1.25 -8.38
C HIS A 31 3.26 -1.82 -8.30
N ALA A 32 3.39 -3.09 -7.97
CA ALA A 32 4.70 -3.69 -7.81
C ALA A 32 5.61 -3.51 -9.03
N PRO A 33 5.11 -3.60 -10.27
CA PRO A 33 6.00 -3.45 -11.41
C PRO A 33 6.68 -2.09 -11.50
N ARG A 34 6.17 -1.10 -10.80
CA ARG A 34 6.74 0.25 -10.83
C ARG A 34 7.55 0.57 -9.60
N LEU A 35 7.71 -0.38 -8.69
CA LEU A 35 8.36 -0.13 -7.42
C LEU A 35 9.71 -0.82 -7.35
N SER A 36 10.60 -0.28 -6.55
CA SER A 36 11.85 -0.97 -6.26
C SER A 36 11.57 -2.19 -5.41
N HIS A 37 12.52 -3.11 -5.40
CA HIS A 37 12.37 -4.30 -4.57
C HIS A 37 12.29 -3.93 -3.10
N GLU A 38 13.05 -2.93 -2.68
CA GLU A 38 13.01 -2.49 -1.30
C GLU A 38 11.65 -1.96 -0.92
N ALA A 39 11.01 -1.22 -1.83
CA ALA A 39 9.68 -0.71 -1.55
C ALA A 39 8.68 -1.85 -1.47
N ILE A 40 8.80 -2.85 -2.35
CA ILE A 40 7.91 -4.00 -2.30
C ILE A 40 8.07 -4.74 -0.98
N VAL A 41 9.31 -4.95 -0.56
CA VAL A 41 9.58 -5.65 0.71
C VAL A 41 9.01 -4.85 1.88
N LEU A 42 9.21 -3.53 1.87
CA LEU A 42 8.67 -2.71 2.94
C LEU A 42 7.14 -2.74 2.94
N TYR A 43 6.53 -2.73 1.78
CA TYR A 43 5.08 -2.80 1.70
C TYR A 43 4.56 -4.10 2.33
N PHE A 44 5.19 -5.23 2.03
CA PHE A 44 4.81 -6.48 2.65
C PHE A 44 4.94 -6.43 4.15
N PHE A 45 6.03 -5.84 4.64
CA PHE A 45 6.21 -5.73 6.08
C PHE A 45 5.11 -4.91 6.72
N LEU A 46 4.85 -3.74 6.14
CA LEU A 46 3.85 -2.84 6.71
C LEU A 46 2.46 -3.48 6.68
N ALA A 47 2.14 -4.17 5.60
CA ALA A 47 0.86 -4.87 5.54
C ALA A 47 0.78 -5.98 6.57
N ALA A 48 1.89 -6.67 6.77
CA ALA A 48 1.90 -7.82 7.69
C ALA A 48 1.73 -7.41 9.14
N VAL A 49 2.26 -6.24 9.52
CA VAL A 49 2.21 -5.82 10.92
C VAL A 49 1.08 -4.83 11.21
N SER A 50 0.33 -4.43 10.20
CA SER A 50 -0.71 -3.42 10.41
C SER A 50 -1.90 -4.01 11.14
N ASP A 51 -2.60 -3.13 11.86
CA ASP A 51 -3.83 -3.53 12.53
C ASP A 51 -4.99 -3.49 11.52
N LYS A 52 -6.22 -3.59 12.02
CA LYS A 52 -7.38 -3.66 11.13
C LYS A 52 -7.57 -2.39 10.31
N ASP A 53 -6.99 -1.29 10.75
CA ASP A 53 -7.11 -0.03 10.02
C ASP A 53 -5.88 0.27 9.19
N GLY A 54 -4.94 -0.66 9.13
CA GLY A 54 -3.73 -0.48 8.34
C GLY A 54 -2.61 0.21 9.08
N LEU A 55 -2.73 0.39 10.39
CA LEU A 55 -1.80 1.21 11.17
C LEU A 55 -0.73 0.37 11.84
N SER A 56 0.46 0.93 11.92
CA SER A 56 1.57 0.31 12.64
C SER A 56 2.54 1.37 13.12
N PHE A 57 3.30 1.01 14.15
CA PHE A 57 4.33 1.88 14.76
C PHE A 57 5.63 1.11 14.80
N TYR A 58 6.52 1.36 13.86
CA TYR A 58 7.84 0.75 13.88
C TYR A 58 8.86 1.79 13.50
N GLY A 59 9.92 1.90 14.30
CA GLY A 59 11.00 2.80 13.96
C GLY A 59 11.83 2.26 12.82
N ASP A 60 12.57 3.15 12.18
CA ASP A 60 13.37 2.77 11.02
C ASP A 60 14.40 1.70 11.35
N ALA A 61 15.04 1.81 12.51
CA ALA A 61 16.05 0.83 12.91
C ALA A 61 15.44 -0.55 13.08
N SER A 62 14.24 -0.59 13.66
CA SER A 62 13.57 -1.87 13.88
C SER A 62 13.18 -2.52 12.56
N ILE A 63 12.65 -1.71 11.64
CA ILE A 63 12.28 -2.23 10.33
C ILE A 63 13.52 -2.74 9.59
N ALA A 64 14.59 -1.94 9.63
CA ALA A 64 15.82 -2.29 8.95
C ALA A 64 16.34 -3.63 9.44
N MET A 65 16.34 -3.81 10.76
CA MET A 65 16.82 -5.05 11.33
C MET A 65 15.96 -6.22 10.91
N ARG A 66 14.65 -6.06 10.96
CA ARG A 66 13.74 -7.15 10.62
C ARG A 66 13.77 -7.52 9.15
N LEU A 67 13.96 -6.54 8.29
CA LEU A 67 13.99 -6.79 6.85
C LEU A 67 15.40 -6.96 6.31
N ARG A 68 16.41 -6.80 7.17
CA ARG A 68 17.80 -6.94 6.77
C ARG A 68 18.16 -5.96 5.67
N MET A 69 17.77 -4.72 5.91
CA MET A 69 18.04 -3.61 5.01
C MET A 69 18.79 -2.53 5.77
N GLU A 70 19.45 -1.65 5.03
CA GLU A 70 20.02 -0.46 5.63
C GLU A 70 18.90 0.47 6.04
N GLU A 71 19.11 1.23 7.13
CA GLU A 71 18.11 2.18 7.56
C GLU A 71 17.79 3.20 6.48
N THR A 72 18.82 3.65 5.77
CA THR A 72 18.58 4.60 4.68
C THR A 72 17.73 4.00 3.58
N ALA A 73 17.88 2.71 3.34
CA ALA A 73 17.04 2.05 2.34
C ALA A 73 15.59 2.00 2.78
N VAL A 74 15.35 1.84 4.09
CA VAL A 74 13.99 1.85 4.62
C VAL A 74 13.35 3.22 4.37
N VAL A 75 14.09 4.29 4.64
CA VAL A 75 13.58 5.64 4.44
C VAL A 75 13.23 5.88 2.97
N VAL A 76 14.14 5.51 2.08
CA VAL A 76 13.92 5.71 0.64
C VAL A 76 12.73 4.88 0.17
N ALA A 77 12.64 3.63 0.63
CA ALA A 77 11.54 2.76 0.25
C ALA A 77 10.21 3.33 0.73
N ARG A 78 10.19 3.85 1.95
CA ARG A 78 8.97 4.45 2.48
C ARG A 78 8.56 5.67 1.68
N ASP A 79 9.52 6.51 1.34
CA ASP A 79 9.21 7.69 0.54
C ASP A 79 8.64 7.29 -0.81
N GLU A 80 9.15 6.21 -1.37
CA GLU A 80 8.64 5.71 -2.63
C GLU A 80 7.19 5.25 -2.49
N LEU A 81 6.87 4.56 -1.41
CA LEU A 81 5.50 4.09 -1.18
C LEU A 81 4.55 5.26 -0.93
N VAL A 82 5.03 6.28 -0.22
CA VAL A 82 4.21 7.46 0.02
C VAL A 82 3.95 8.19 -1.30
N ALA A 83 4.98 8.32 -2.12
CA ALA A 83 4.82 8.97 -3.42
C ALA A 83 3.88 8.21 -4.33
N ALA A 84 3.82 6.89 -4.17
CA ALA A 84 2.91 6.07 -4.97
C ALA A 84 1.49 6.01 -4.39
N ASP A 85 1.25 6.73 -3.31
CA ASP A 85 -0.07 6.80 -2.69
C ASP A 85 -0.51 5.45 -2.12
N LEU A 86 0.44 4.68 -1.65
CA LEU A 86 0.16 3.35 -1.08
C LEU A 86 0.27 3.36 0.44
N VAL A 87 0.97 4.33 1.00
CA VAL A 87 1.23 4.43 2.42
C VAL A 87 1.18 5.88 2.82
N ALA A 88 0.61 6.16 3.98
CA ALA A 88 0.72 7.46 4.61
C ALA A 88 1.65 7.31 5.81
N TYR A 89 2.43 8.34 6.09
CA TYR A 89 3.41 8.26 7.16
C TYR A 89 3.49 9.56 7.94
N ARG A 90 3.44 9.43 9.25
CA ARG A 90 3.73 10.51 10.16
C ARG A 90 4.45 9.88 11.35
N ALA A 91 5.75 10.07 11.39
CA ALA A 91 6.64 9.35 12.29
C ALA A 91 6.10 9.25 13.69
N PRO A 92 6.08 8.10 14.32
CA PRO A 92 6.48 6.82 13.79
C PRO A 92 5.31 6.02 13.20
N LEU A 93 4.18 6.66 12.97
CA LEU A 93 2.94 6.00 12.56
C LEU A 93 2.90 5.84 11.05
N ALA A 94 2.67 4.63 10.60
CA ALA A 94 2.48 4.32 9.18
C ALA A 94 1.10 3.73 8.97
N GLN A 95 0.51 4.05 7.85
CA GLN A 95 -0.80 3.50 7.49
C GLN A 95 -0.74 2.97 6.07
N VAL A 96 -1.07 1.69 5.93
CA VAL A 96 -1.23 1.11 4.61
C VAL A 96 -2.61 1.52 4.10
N LEU A 97 -2.63 2.17 2.96
CA LEU A 97 -3.87 2.75 2.44
C LEU A 97 -4.60 1.77 1.54
N SER A 98 -5.89 2.01 1.36
CA SER A 98 -6.60 1.31 0.30
C SER A 98 -5.95 1.70 -1.01
N LEU A 99 -5.93 0.78 -1.97
CA LEU A 99 -5.27 1.06 -3.23
C LEU A 99 -6.03 2.11 -4.02
N PRO A 100 -5.30 2.97 -4.73
CA PRO A 100 -5.95 3.96 -5.57
C PRO A 100 -6.80 3.27 -6.64
N ALA A 101 -7.76 3.99 -7.18
CA ALA A 101 -8.62 3.46 -8.22
C ALA A 101 -7.88 3.49 -9.55
N ALA A 102 -7.04 2.48 -9.77
CA ALA A 102 -6.16 2.46 -10.93
C ALA A 102 -6.90 2.55 -12.24
N ARG A 103 -8.11 1.98 -12.27
CA ARG A 103 -8.88 2.04 -13.48
C ARG A 103 -9.19 3.46 -13.90
N LEU A 104 -9.47 4.33 -12.93
CA LEU A 104 -9.70 5.73 -13.23
C LEU A 104 -8.44 6.39 -13.71
N GLN A 105 -7.31 5.99 -13.18
CA GLN A 105 -6.05 6.56 -13.60
C GLN A 105 -5.74 6.28 -15.05
N ARG A 106 -6.23 5.18 -15.58
CA ARG A 106 -5.97 4.86 -16.96
C ARG A 106 -6.81 5.67 -17.93
N ARG A 107 -7.70 6.45 -17.43
CA ARG A 107 -8.49 7.30 -18.31
C ARG A 107 -7.76 8.56 -18.70
N GLY A 108 -6.52 8.60 -18.41
CA GLY A 108 -5.70 9.71 -18.87
C GLY A 108 -5.93 10.95 -18.06
N GLY A 109 -5.85 12.07 -18.73
CA GLY A 109 -5.90 13.35 -18.05
C GLY A 109 -7.10 13.52 -17.14
N GLY A 110 -8.18 12.86 -17.47
CA GLY A 110 -9.35 12.99 -16.61
C GLY A 110 -9.14 12.41 -15.26
N LEU A 111 -8.19 11.55 -15.14
CA LEU A 111 -8.02 10.87 -13.91
C LEU A 111 -7.41 11.70 -12.81
N ALA A 112 -6.35 12.39 -13.12
CA ALA A 112 -5.75 13.28 -12.15
C ALA A 112 -6.78 14.31 -11.75
N THR A 113 -7.54 14.78 -12.72
CA THR A 113 -8.60 15.74 -12.46
C THR A 113 -9.65 15.17 -11.53
N PHE A 114 -9.95 13.89 -11.71
CA PHE A 114 -10.92 13.25 -10.86
C PHE A 114 -10.47 13.26 -9.40
N GLY A 115 -9.22 12.94 -9.16
CA GLY A 115 -8.71 12.98 -7.82
C GLY A 115 -8.78 14.37 -7.21
N GLU A 116 -8.50 15.37 -8.00
CA GLU A 116 -8.62 16.74 -7.52
C GLU A 116 -10.03 17.10 -7.21
N ILE A 117 -10.96 16.69 -8.03
CA ILE A 117 -12.37 16.95 -7.80
C ILE A 117 -12.81 16.32 -6.50
N LEU A 118 -12.40 15.10 -6.25
CA LEU A 118 -12.75 14.43 -5.00
C LEU A 118 -12.22 15.18 -3.81
N ARG A 119 -11.00 15.66 -3.88
CA ARG A 119 -10.45 16.43 -2.77
C ARG A 119 -11.23 17.70 -2.54
N ASN A 120 -11.62 18.35 -3.62
CA ASN A 120 -12.38 19.58 -3.50
C ASN A 120 -13.74 19.33 -2.90
N LEU A 121 -14.35 18.22 -3.21
CA LEU A 121 -15.65 17.89 -2.67
C LEU A 121 -15.59 17.55 -1.19
N THR A 122 -14.49 16.95 -0.75
CA THR A 122 -14.37 16.54 0.63
C THR A 122 -13.70 17.57 1.50
N ASP A 123 -13.14 18.60 0.91
CA ASP A 123 -12.47 19.66 1.64
C ASP A 123 -13.29 20.94 1.49
N PRO A 124 -14.08 21.28 2.49
CA PRO A 124 -14.96 22.44 2.37
C PRO A 124 -14.23 23.75 2.20
N SER A 125 -12.98 23.79 2.56
CA SER A 125 -12.22 25.01 2.38
C SER A 125 -11.74 25.15 0.95
N SER A 126 -11.90 24.14 0.15
CA SER A 126 -11.50 24.18 -1.23
C SER A 126 -12.48 25.04 -1.98
N PRO A 127 -12.05 25.96 -2.69
CA PRO A 127 -12.96 26.80 -3.42
C PRO A 127 -13.56 26.06 -4.56
N SER A 128 -13.44 25.41 -4.83
CA SER A 128 -13.90 24.94 -5.69
C SER A 128 -14.47 24.41 -6.10
N PRO A 129 -14.55 24.40 -6.32
CA PRO A 129 -15.21 24.00 -6.85
C PRO A 129 -16.00 23.52 -6.75
N ARG A 130 -16.08 23.66 -6.15
CA ARG A 130 -16.69 23.14 -6.07
C ARG A 130 -17.22 23.26 -6.79
N LYS A 131 -17.02 23.32 -7.21
CA LYS A 131 -17.18 23.29 -7.89
C LYS A 131 -16.74 23.31 -8.64
N SER A 132 -16.20 23.32 -8.58
CA SER A 132 -15.74 23.39 -9.37
C SER A 132 -15.37 22.91 -9.89
N SER A 133 -15.32 22.69 -9.97
CA SER A 133 -14.84 22.29 -10.52
C SER A 133 -14.37 22.19 -11.00
#